data_dc635508cf3299f4b79342e52128d73a
#
_entry.id   dc635508cf3299f4b79342e52128d73a
#
_cell.length_a   1.000
_cell.length_b   1.000
_cell.length_c   1.000
_cell.angle_alpha   90.00
_cell.angle_beta   90.00
_cell.angle_gamma   90.00
#
_symmetry.space_group_name_H-M   'P 1'
#
loop_
_entity.id
_entity.type
_entity.pdbx_description
1 polymer ?
#
loop_
_entity_poly.entity_id
_entity_poly.type
_entity_poly.pdbx_seq_one_letter_code
_entity_poly.pdbx_strand_id
1 'polypeptide(L)'
;TFTAACHEIIVVLCDEPTSLTDAYALIKVLNQQCGIKRFQLLANMVESDIQGRQLYEKISRVVDRFLDLHLGYLGAIPRDDYLRRAVRAQRAVVLEYPRSDASRALEDIARRVQRFPPAVEGGGLGFFVERMIEYRSGSA
;
A
#
# COMPACT_ATOMS: atom_id res chain seq x y z
N THR A 1 -12.51 -12.19 -0.92
CA THR A 1 -12.25 -10.75 -0.76
C THR A 1 -11.26 -10.25 -1.82
N PHE A 2 -11.31 -8.99 -2.16
CA PHE A 2 -10.36 -8.37 -3.11
C PHE A 2 -8.91 -8.57 -2.70
N THR A 3 -8.63 -8.51 -1.41
CA THR A 3 -7.29 -8.67 -0.85
C THR A 3 -6.71 -10.06 -1.11
N ALA A 4 -7.51 -11.10 -1.03
CA ALA A 4 -7.07 -12.49 -1.28
C ALA A 4 -6.72 -12.75 -2.76
N ALA A 5 -7.19 -11.92 -3.69
CA ALA A 5 -6.89 -12.01 -5.11
C ALA A 5 -5.61 -11.27 -5.52
N CYS A 6 -5.01 -10.49 -4.61
CA CYS A 6 -3.81 -9.70 -4.88
C CYS A 6 -2.55 -10.49 -4.57
N HIS A 7 -1.51 -10.33 -5.40
CA HIS A 7 -0.19 -10.92 -5.17
C HIS A 7 0.66 -10.13 -4.19
N GLU A 8 0.59 -8.82 -4.28
CA GLU A 8 1.27 -7.91 -3.37
C GLU A 8 0.29 -6.94 -2.76
N ILE A 9 0.46 -6.69 -1.49
CA ILE A 9 -0.36 -5.75 -0.72
C ILE A 9 0.52 -4.57 -0.34
N ILE A 10 0.06 -3.38 -0.68
CA ILE A 10 0.70 -2.14 -0.23
C ILE A 10 -0.01 -1.69 1.05
N VAL A 11 0.74 -1.63 2.14
CA VAL A 11 0.26 -1.15 3.43
C VAL A 11 0.76 0.27 3.63
N VAL A 12 -0.17 1.20 3.74
CA VAL A 12 0.14 2.62 3.96
C VAL A 12 0.03 2.94 5.44
N LEU A 13 1.06 3.55 6.01
CA LEU A 13 1.07 3.95 7.42
C LEU A 13 1.80 5.28 7.63
N CYS A 14 1.50 5.93 8.74
CA CYS A 14 2.18 7.14 9.20
C CYS A 14 2.85 6.93 10.56
N ASP A 15 3.69 7.88 11.00
CA ASP A 15 4.44 7.78 12.25
C ASP A 15 3.55 8.12 13.46
N GLU A 16 2.55 7.27 13.67
CA GLU A 16 1.67 7.34 14.84
C GLU A 16 1.57 5.95 15.46
N PRO A 17 1.59 5.81 16.81
CA PRO A 17 1.54 4.51 17.48
C PRO A 17 0.34 3.66 17.06
N THR A 18 -0.83 4.26 16.89
CA THR A 18 -2.05 3.59 16.44
C THR A 18 -1.92 3.07 15.01
N SER A 19 -1.34 3.86 14.11
CA SER A 19 -1.10 3.46 12.72
C SER A 19 -0.15 2.26 12.62
N LEU A 20 0.91 2.24 13.44
CA LEU A 20 1.86 1.13 13.49
C LEU A 20 1.19 -0.15 14.00
N THR A 21 0.40 -0.05 15.05
CA THR A 21 -0.34 -1.18 15.62
C THR A 21 -1.36 -1.74 14.63
N ASP A 22 -2.12 -0.88 13.99
CA ASP A 22 -3.14 -1.26 13.01
C ASP A 22 -2.52 -1.90 11.76
N ALA A 23 -1.42 -1.34 11.27
CA ALA A 23 -0.68 -1.92 10.14
C ALA A 23 -0.16 -3.32 10.44
N TYR A 24 0.44 -3.52 11.62
CA TYR A 24 0.90 -4.83 12.05
C TYR A 24 -0.27 -5.83 12.16
N ALA A 25 -1.36 -5.43 12.79
CA ALA A 25 -2.54 -6.27 12.93
C ALA A 25 -3.11 -6.68 11.56
N LEU A 26 -3.20 -5.75 10.63
CA LEU A 26 -3.66 -6.01 9.27
C LEU A 26 -2.75 -7.01 8.54
N ILE A 27 -1.44 -6.79 8.57
CA ILE A 27 -0.45 -7.70 7.97
C ILE A 27 -0.58 -9.09 8.57
N LYS A 28 -0.68 -9.20 9.89
CA LYS A 28 -0.83 -10.47 10.59
C LYS A 28 -2.08 -11.22 10.15
N VAL A 29 -3.23 -10.56 10.12
CA VAL A 29 -4.51 -11.17 9.71
C VAL A 29 -4.44 -11.64 8.27
N LEU A 30 -3.95 -10.82 7.36
CA LEU A 30 -3.84 -11.18 5.94
C LEU A 30 -2.85 -12.31 5.69
N ASN A 31 -1.75 -12.34 6.43
CA ASN A 31 -0.78 -13.44 6.36
C ASN A 31 -1.36 -14.75 6.91
N GLN A 32 -1.94 -14.72 8.10
CA GLN A 32 -2.39 -15.92 8.80
C GLN A 32 -3.71 -16.48 8.25
N GLN A 33 -4.65 -15.63 7.87
CA GLN A 33 -5.98 -16.05 7.40
C GLN A 33 -6.08 -16.16 5.88
N CYS A 34 -5.36 -15.34 5.14
CA CYS A 34 -5.42 -15.30 3.68
C CYS A 34 -4.18 -15.88 3.00
N GLY A 35 -3.15 -16.25 3.76
CA GLY A 35 -1.91 -16.83 3.24
C GLY A 35 -1.06 -15.87 2.42
N ILE A 36 -1.24 -14.56 2.57
CA ILE A 36 -0.48 -13.55 1.81
C ILE A 36 0.93 -13.45 2.38
N LYS A 37 1.92 -13.58 1.50
CA LYS A 37 3.35 -13.64 1.85
C LYS A 37 4.14 -12.41 1.42
N ARG A 38 3.58 -11.53 0.61
CA ARG A 38 4.30 -10.39 0.04
C ARG A 38 3.56 -9.09 0.32
N PHE A 39 4.24 -8.22 1.06
CA PHE A 39 3.75 -6.91 1.44
C PHE A 39 4.77 -5.84 1.10
N GLN A 40 4.30 -4.66 0.74
CA GLN A 40 5.11 -3.46 0.56
C GLN A 40 4.61 -2.39 1.51
N LEU A 41 5.54 -1.75 2.21
CA LEU A 41 5.22 -0.68 3.12
C LEU A 41 5.45 0.67 2.45
N LEU A 42 4.43 1.52 2.53
CA LEU A 42 4.47 2.90 2.08
C LEU A 42 4.31 3.83 3.28
N ALA A 43 5.35 4.57 3.61
CA ALA A 43 5.31 5.55 4.68
C ALA A 43 4.65 6.84 4.18
N ASN A 44 3.61 7.29 4.86
CA ASN A 44 2.88 8.50 4.49
C ASN A 44 3.08 9.61 5.52
N MET A 45 2.97 10.86 5.08
CA MET A 45 3.04 12.04 5.93
C MET A 45 4.36 12.14 6.73
N VAL A 46 5.45 11.75 6.12
CA VAL A 46 6.78 11.81 6.75
C VAL A 46 7.45 13.16 6.53
N GLU A 47 8.32 13.52 7.46
CA GLU A 47 9.12 14.75 7.36
C GLU A 47 10.37 14.56 6.48
N SER A 48 10.81 13.31 6.32
CA SER A 48 11.99 12.98 5.51
C SER A 48 11.98 11.50 5.10
N ASP A 49 12.79 11.15 4.10
CA ASP A 49 13.04 9.76 3.70
C ASP A 49 13.62 8.91 4.85
N ILE A 50 14.46 9.54 5.68
CA ILE A 50 15.04 8.88 6.86
C ILE A 50 13.95 8.44 7.81
N GLN A 51 12.97 9.29 8.08
CA GLN A 51 11.82 8.94 8.91
C GLN A 51 11.01 7.78 8.32
N GLY A 52 10.79 7.80 7.00
CA GLY A 52 10.09 6.71 6.31
C GLY A 52 10.81 5.37 6.47
N ARG A 53 12.12 5.34 6.34
CA ARG A 53 12.94 4.14 6.56
C ARG A 53 12.93 3.68 8.01
N GLN A 54 12.96 4.59 8.95
CA GLN A 54 12.85 4.26 10.39
C GLN A 54 11.49 3.62 10.72
N LEU A 55 10.41 4.10 10.12
CA LEU A 55 9.10 3.47 10.23
C LEU A 55 9.10 2.03 9.70
N TYR A 56 9.66 1.84 8.51
CA TYR A 56 9.83 0.52 7.94
C TYR A 56 10.61 -0.42 8.85
N GLU A 57 11.74 0.03 9.39
CA GLU A 57 12.58 -0.77 10.28
C GLU A 57 11.85 -1.16 11.58
N LYS A 58 11.05 -0.27 12.14
CA LYS A 58 10.23 -0.58 13.33
C LYS A 58 9.26 -1.73 13.07
N ILE A 59 8.50 -1.65 11.98
CA ILE A 59 7.54 -2.70 11.60
C ILE A 59 8.26 -3.98 11.19
N SER A 60 9.32 -3.87 10.39
CA SER A 60 10.07 -5.01 9.88
C SER A 60 10.62 -5.89 11.01
N ARG A 61 11.16 -5.29 12.08
CA ARG A 61 11.65 -6.04 13.24
C ARG A 61 10.56 -6.90 13.89
N VAL A 62 9.35 -6.37 14.02
CA VAL A 62 8.23 -7.09 14.63
C VAL A 62 7.72 -8.18 13.70
N VAL A 63 7.59 -7.87 12.42
CA VAL A 63 7.18 -8.83 11.39
C VAL A 63 8.16 -9.98 11.28
N ASP A 64 9.45 -9.71 11.17
CA ASP A 64 10.50 -10.73 11.07
C ASP A 64 10.55 -11.66 12.29
N ARG A 65 10.21 -11.13 13.46
CA ARG A 65 10.22 -11.90 14.71
C ARG A 65 9.03 -12.85 14.84
N PHE A 66 7.84 -12.46 14.37
CA PHE A 66 6.60 -13.16 14.67
C PHE A 66 5.88 -13.74 13.47
N LEU A 67 6.22 -13.32 12.26
CA LEU A 67 5.51 -13.69 11.04
C LEU A 67 6.49 -14.22 9.98
N ASP A 68 6.00 -15.14 9.17
CA ASP A 68 6.73 -15.68 8.01
C ASP A 68 6.19 -15.04 6.73
N LEU A 69 6.79 -13.92 6.35
CA LEU A 69 6.41 -13.17 5.15
C LEU A 69 7.55 -12.24 4.71
N HIS A 70 7.44 -11.74 3.48
CA HIS A 70 8.32 -10.70 2.95
C HIS A 70 7.65 -9.32 3.08
N LEU A 71 8.31 -8.41 3.78
CA LEU A 71 7.92 -7.01 3.87
C LEU A 71 8.98 -6.14 3.21
N GLY A 72 8.65 -5.56 2.06
CA GLY A 72 9.51 -4.62 1.36
C GLY A 72 9.19 -3.16 1.72
N TYR A 73 10.15 -2.27 1.46
CA TYR A 73 9.97 -0.82 1.58
C TYR A 73 9.71 -0.23 0.20
N LEU A 74 8.49 0.25 -0.02
CA LEU A 74 8.08 0.81 -1.32
C LEU A 74 8.54 2.27 -1.48
N GLY A 75 8.48 3.03 -0.42
CA GLY A 75 8.86 4.44 -0.43
C GLY A 75 8.14 5.26 0.63
N ALA A 76 8.25 6.56 0.50
CA ALA A 76 7.65 7.53 1.40
C ALA A 76 6.99 8.68 0.64
N ILE A 77 5.86 9.14 1.17
CA ILE A 77 5.18 10.35 0.71
C ILE A 77 5.43 11.42 1.77
N PRO A 78 6.07 12.55 1.43
CA PRO A 78 6.33 13.61 2.39
C PRO A 78 5.06 14.32 2.79
N ARG A 79 5.07 14.92 3.97
CA ARG A 79 4.06 15.87 4.38
C ARG A 79 4.09 17.07 3.43
N ASP A 80 2.98 17.37 2.79
CA ASP A 80 2.89 18.36 1.71
C ASP A 80 1.55 19.10 1.79
N ASP A 81 1.61 20.41 1.91
CA ASP A 81 0.42 21.24 1.95
C ASP A 81 -0.35 21.26 0.62
N TYR A 82 0.35 21.08 -0.50
CA TYR A 82 -0.30 20.96 -1.81
C TYR A 82 -1.15 19.70 -1.90
N LEU A 83 -0.68 18.58 -1.33
CA LEU A 83 -1.49 17.36 -1.24
C LEU A 83 -2.75 17.62 -0.41
N ARG A 84 -2.64 18.30 0.72
CA ARG A 84 -3.79 18.65 1.57
C ARG A 84 -4.78 19.57 0.86
N ARG A 85 -4.29 20.53 0.08
CA ARG A 85 -5.14 21.41 -0.75
C ARG A 85 -5.87 20.63 -1.84
N ALA A 86 -5.17 19.73 -2.53
CA ALA A 86 -5.76 18.87 -3.54
C ALA A 86 -6.88 17.99 -2.97
N VAL A 87 -6.63 17.38 -1.81
CA VAL A 87 -7.64 16.57 -1.09
C VAL A 87 -8.89 17.40 -0.75
N ARG A 88 -8.71 18.62 -0.20
CA ARG A 88 -9.83 19.53 0.10
C ARG A 88 -10.61 19.94 -1.15
N ALA A 89 -9.92 20.11 -2.27
CA ALA A 89 -10.54 20.43 -3.55
C ALA A 89 -11.13 19.20 -4.27
N GLN A 90 -10.98 17.99 -3.68
CA GLN A 90 -11.40 16.72 -4.26
C GLN A 90 -10.75 16.46 -5.64
N ARG A 91 -9.48 16.80 -5.77
CA ARG A 91 -8.68 16.64 -6.98
C ARG A 91 -7.42 15.84 -6.71
N ALA A 92 -6.95 15.12 -7.72
CA ALA A 92 -5.69 14.39 -7.63
C ALA A 92 -4.51 15.38 -7.59
N VAL A 93 -3.63 15.24 -6.60
CA VAL A 93 -2.48 16.13 -6.45
C VAL A 93 -1.55 16.09 -7.66
N VAL A 94 -1.38 14.95 -8.28
CA VAL A 94 -0.52 14.77 -9.46
C VAL A 94 -1.02 15.55 -10.68
N LEU A 95 -2.31 15.83 -10.76
CA LEU A 95 -2.93 16.65 -11.81
C LEU A 95 -2.95 18.12 -11.46
N GLU A 96 -3.29 18.45 -10.21
CA GLU A 96 -3.44 19.83 -9.75
C GLU A 96 -2.10 20.50 -9.45
N TYR A 97 -1.18 19.75 -8.81
CA TYR A 97 0.15 20.23 -8.41
C TYR A 97 1.24 19.24 -8.82
N PRO A 98 1.49 19.07 -10.15
CA PRO A 98 2.41 18.03 -10.64
C PRO A 98 3.87 18.21 -10.19
N ARG A 99 4.27 19.40 -9.77
CA ARG A 99 5.62 19.70 -9.31
C ARG A 99 5.79 19.63 -7.79
N SER A 100 4.72 19.33 -7.05
CA SER A 100 4.79 19.20 -5.60
C SER A 100 5.65 18.00 -5.20
N ASP A 101 6.19 18.02 -3.98
CA ASP A 101 6.99 16.92 -3.46
C ASP A 101 6.18 15.63 -3.35
N ALA A 102 4.91 15.73 -2.95
CA ALA A 102 3.99 14.59 -2.92
C ALA A 102 3.76 13.99 -4.32
N SER A 103 3.58 14.82 -5.35
CA SER A 103 3.41 14.35 -6.73
C SER A 103 4.64 13.63 -7.25
N ARG A 104 5.83 14.16 -6.99
CA ARG A 104 7.09 13.51 -7.37
C ARG A 104 7.28 12.17 -6.65
N ALA A 105 6.97 12.12 -5.37
CA ALA A 105 7.02 10.88 -4.58
C ALA A 105 6.04 9.83 -5.13
N LEU A 106 4.81 10.22 -5.43
CA LEU A 106 3.79 9.33 -6.01
C LEU A 106 4.19 8.80 -7.39
N GLU A 107 4.81 9.63 -8.24
CA GLU A 107 5.33 9.19 -9.53
C GLU A 107 6.46 8.16 -9.38
N ASP A 108 7.39 8.38 -8.44
CA ASP A 108 8.46 7.43 -8.14
C ASP A 108 7.91 6.10 -7.62
N ILE A 109 6.92 6.15 -6.75
CA ILE A 109 6.21 4.98 -6.23
C ILE A 109 5.51 4.24 -7.37
N ALA A 110 4.82 4.94 -8.26
CA ALA A 110 4.15 4.34 -9.40
C ALA A 110 5.14 3.59 -10.31
N ARG A 111 6.30 4.17 -10.58
CA ARG A 111 7.37 3.51 -11.34
C ARG A 111 7.87 2.24 -10.67
N ARG A 112 8.00 2.22 -9.35
CA ARG A 112 8.40 1.03 -8.58
C ARG A 112 7.33 -0.06 -8.62
N VAL A 113 6.06 0.31 -8.49
CA VAL A 113 4.92 -0.62 -8.58
C VAL A 113 4.86 -1.29 -9.95
N GLN A 114 5.14 -0.57 -11.02
CA GLN A 114 5.18 -1.13 -12.38
C GLN A 114 6.25 -2.21 -12.57
N ARG A 115 7.27 -2.25 -11.70
CA ARG A 115 8.33 -3.28 -11.73
C ARG A 115 7.97 -4.53 -10.93
N PHE A 116 6.83 -4.55 -10.23
CA PHE A 116 6.40 -5.76 -9.55
C PHE A 116 6.12 -6.87 -10.56
N PRO A 117 6.48 -8.13 -10.25
CA PRO A 117 6.18 -9.24 -11.14
C PRO A 117 4.68 -9.31 -11.39
N PRO A 118 4.27 -9.62 -12.64
CA PRO A 118 2.86 -9.82 -12.94
C PRO A 118 2.30 -10.97 -12.11
N ALA A 119 1.01 -10.86 -11.76
CA ALA A 119 0.29 -11.94 -11.09
C ALA A 119 0.42 -13.23 -11.92
N VAL A 120 0.90 -14.30 -11.31
CA VAL A 120 0.84 -15.65 -11.89
C VAL A 120 -0.62 -16.04 -12.00
N GLU A 121 -1.02 -16.70 -13.09
CA GLU A 121 -2.40 -17.03 -13.46
C GLU A 121 -3.31 -17.33 -12.27
N GLY A 122 -4.38 -16.54 -12.13
CA GLY A 122 -5.40 -16.65 -11.09
C GLY A 122 -5.80 -15.35 -10.39
N GLY A 123 -4.99 -14.29 -10.46
CA GLY A 123 -5.24 -13.01 -9.79
C GLY A 123 -5.25 -11.78 -10.71
N GLY A 124 -5.32 -11.97 -12.02
CA GLY A 124 -5.34 -10.87 -12.97
C GLY A 124 -6.70 -10.16 -13.07
N LEU A 125 -6.76 -9.11 -13.89
CA LEU A 125 -7.98 -8.36 -14.17
C LEU A 125 -9.16 -9.27 -14.56
N GLY A 126 -8.88 -10.39 -15.24
CA GLY A 126 -9.86 -11.42 -15.58
C GLY A 126 -10.57 -11.99 -14.37
N PHE A 127 -9.84 -12.30 -13.29
CA PHE A 127 -10.40 -12.81 -12.06
C PHE A 127 -11.35 -11.80 -11.38
N PHE A 128 -11.00 -10.51 -11.41
CA PHE A 128 -11.88 -9.46 -10.88
C PHE A 128 -13.15 -9.30 -11.71
N VAL A 129 -13.02 -9.38 -13.04
CA VAL A 129 -14.16 -9.28 -13.96
C VAL A 129 -15.10 -10.48 -13.78
N GLU A 130 -14.58 -11.70 -13.70
CA GLU A 130 -15.39 -12.91 -13.44
C GLU A 130 -16.13 -12.82 -12.11
N ARG A 131 -15.43 -12.42 -11.03
CA ARG A 131 -16.07 -12.25 -9.72
C ARG A 131 -17.11 -11.14 -9.69
N MET A 132 -16.91 -10.05 -10.41
CA MET A 132 -17.92 -9.00 -10.54
C MET A 132 -19.16 -9.47 -11.30
N ILE A 133 -18.99 -10.34 -12.32
CA ILE A 133 -20.09 -10.93 -13.07
C ILE A 133 -20.87 -11.90 -12.19
N GLU A 134 -20.20 -12.76 -11.43
CA GLU A 134 -20.84 -13.70 -10.48
C GLU A 134 -21.64 -12.95 -9.42
N TYR A 135 -21.12 -11.86 -8.87
CA TYR A 135 -21.82 -11.04 -7.89
C TYR A 135 -23.11 -10.40 -8.45
N ARG A 136 -23.08 -9.96 -9.72
CA ARG A 136 -24.25 -9.40 -10.39
C ARG A 136 -25.30 -10.46 -10.73
N SER A 137 -24.91 -11.68 -11.06
CA SER A 137 -25.84 -12.76 -11.37
C SER A 137 -26.40 -13.46 -10.14
N GLY A 138 -25.75 -13.34 -8.98
CA GLY A 138 -26.26 -13.87 -7.70
C GLY A 138 -27.21 -12.96 -6.93
N SER A 139 -27.48 -11.74 -7.43
CA SER A 139 -28.37 -10.76 -6.80
C SER A 139 -29.73 -10.62 -7.52
N ALA A 140 -30.09 -11.59 -8.34
CA ALA A 140 -31.39 -11.66 -8.98
C ALA A 140 -32.30 -12.66 -8.24
#